data_4a10674bf618e2ed0274e86fbb76c684
#
_entry.id   4a10674bf618e2ed0274e86fbb76c684
#
_cell.length_a   1.000
_cell.length_b   1.000
_cell.length_c   1.000
_cell.angle_alpha   90.00
_cell.angle_beta   90.00
_cell.angle_gamma   90.00
#
_symmetry.space_group_name_H-M   'P 1'
#
loop_
_entity.id
_entity.type
_entity.pdbx_description
1 polymer ?
#
loop_
_entity_poly.entity_id
_entity_poly.type
_entity_poly.pdbx_seq_one_letter_code
_entity_poly.pdbx_strand_id
1 'polypeptide(L)'
;VTQRVSPRAFAILMLGNVALAFGPWMVRLSDVGPSAAGFWRLALALPFLLVLARAMGQPAHWPGRASVLVIAVAAFFFAADLAAWHAGIHLTKLGNATLFGNIASFAFAAWGLWLARRLPTRLQAAALLLALFGSALLMAGSAELSARYLRGDLLTLLAGLLYAGYLIAVERVRGTLQPLPVLILASAFGAALLLPFAAAMGETIVPSDWTPLLLLALGSQVVGQGCLVYSLGQVPPLVVGLALLTQPAVSAAIGWIAYGEVMTSLDFLGAAAIAVALVLVRLHEGGSGPKSVSA
;
A
#
# COMPACT_ATOMS: atom_id res chain seq x y z
N VAL A 1 5.85 5.44 24.44
CA VAL A 1 6.99 6.27 23.98
C VAL A 1 6.61 6.76 22.59
N THR A 2 6.22 8.02 22.44
CA THR A 2 5.97 8.66 21.15
C THR A 2 7.32 8.91 20.48
N GLN A 3 7.73 8.01 19.58
CA GLN A 3 8.92 8.23 18.74
C GLN A 3 8.62 9.35 17.73
N ARG A 4 9.47 10.37 17.71
CA ARG A 4 9.42 11.38 16.64
C ARG A 4 9.65 10.71 15.29
N VAL A 5 8.72 10.90 14.36
CA VAL A 5 8.88 10.41 12.99
C VAL A 5 10.08 11.09 12.35
N SER A 6 11.11 10.32 12.04
CA SER A 6 12.30 10.83 11.37
C SER A 6 11.93 11.43 10.00
N PRO A 7 12.44 12.63 9.63
CA PRO A 7 12.20 13.21 8.31
C PRO A 7 12.61 12.27 7.17
N ARG A 8 13.70 11.49 7.37
CA ARG A 8 14.18 10.50 6.41
C ARG A 8 13.18 9.35 6.25
N ALA A 9 12.68 8.77 7.35
CA ALA A 9 11.71 7.68 7.29
C ALA A 9 10.40 8.13 6.63
N PHE A 10 9.96 9.36 6.90
CA PHE A 10 8.79 9.95 6.25
C PHE A 10 9.00 10.18 4.75
N ALA A 11 10.15 10.72 4.34
CA ALA A 11 10.47 10.91 2.93
C ALA A 11 10.51 9.58 2.17
N ILE A 12 11.09 8.53 2.78
CA ILE A 12 11.12 7.18 2.22
C ILE A 12 9.68 6.62 2.08
N LEU A 13 8.83 6.84 3.10
CA LEU A 13 7.42 6.46 3.05
C LEU A 13 6.69 7.14 1.88
N MET A 14 6.90 8.44 1.69
CA MET A 14 6.28 9.19 0.59
C MET A 14 6.78 8.72 -0.78
N LEU A 15 8.09 8.45 -0.92
CA LEU A 15 8.65 7.86 -2.13
C LEU A 15 8.00 6.51 -2.45
N GLY A 16 7.84 5.66 -1.44
CA GLY A 16 7.15 4.38 -1.57
C GLY A 16 5.71 4.53 -2.07
N ASN A 17 4.96 5.47 -1.49
CA ASN A 17 3.58 5.73 -1.90
C ASN A 17 3.46 6.25 -3.34
N VAL A 18 4.34 7.14 -3.75
CA VAL A 18 4.40 7.60 -5.15
C VAL A 18 4.69 6.42 -6.08
N ALA A 19 5.69 5.59 -5.75
CA ALA A 19 6.03 4.42 -6.57
C ALA A 19 4.88 3.40 -6.65
N LEU A 20 4.18 3.16 -5.53
CA LEU A 20 3.01 2.27 -5.49
C LEU A 20 1.86 2.77 -6.36
N ALA A 21 1.65 4.09 -6.44
CA ALA A 21 0.57 4.69 -7.21
C ALA A 21 0.66 4.44 -8.72
N PHE A 22 1.84 4.09 -9.25
CA PHE A 22 2.02 3.66 -10.65
C PHE A 22 1.57 2.21 -10.88
N GLY A 23 1.40 1.40 -9.82
CA GLY A 23 1.05 -0.02 -9.93
C GLY A 23 -0.21 -0.28 -10.77
N PRO A 24 -1.36 0.37 -10.50
CA PRO A 24 -2.59 0.19 -11.28
C PRO A 24 -2.42 0.44 -12.78
N TRP A 25 -1.63 1.44 -13.12
CA TRP A 25 -1.32 1.77 -14.51
C TRP A 25 -0.55 0.65 -15.20
N MET A 26 0.51 0.14 -14.57
CA MET A 26 1.30 -0.96 -15.12
C MET A 26 0.49 -2.26 -15.27
N VAL A 27 -0.39 -2.56 -14.31
CA VAL A 27 -1.31 -3.71 -14.40
C VAL A 27 -2.25 -3.58 -15.61
N ARG A 28 -2.78 -2.39 -15.89
CA ARG A 28 -3.64 -2.15 -17.04
C ARG A 28 -2.92 -2.29 -18.38
N LEU A 29 -1.63 -2.02 -18.43
CA LEU A 29 -0.80 -2.18 -19.63
C LEU A 29 -0.36 -3.63 -19.86
N SER A 30 -0.48 -4.51 -18.85
CA SER A 30 -0.10 -5.91 -18.99
C SER A 30 -1.19 -6.71 -19.69
N ASP A 31 -0.78 -7.70 -20.47
CA ASP A 31 -1.62 -8.61 -21.25
C ASP A 31 -1.80 -9.99 -20.61
N VAL A 32 -1.48 -10.10 -19.33
CA VAL A 32 -1.67 -11.31 -18.53
C VAL A 32 -2.89 -11.20 -17.60
N GLY A 33 -3.33 -12.33 -17.05
CA GLY A 33 -4.43 -12.34 -16.10
C GLY A 33 -4.09 -11.62 -14.77
N PRO A 34 -5.12 -11.26 -13.99
CA PRO A 34 -4.96 -10.47 -12.77
C PRO A 34 -4.00 -11.09 -11.75
N SER A 35 -4.17 -12.38 -11.47
CA SER A 35 -3.32 -13.11 -10.51
C SER A 35 -1.93 -13.40 -11.08
N ALA A 36 -1.84 -13.61 -12.40
CA ALA A 36 -0.57 -13.76 -13.11
C ALA A 36 0.25 -12.46 -13.06
N ALA A 37 -0.37 -11.28 -13.20
CA ALA A 37 0.30 -10.00 -13.02
C ALA A 37 0.83 -9.85 -11.58
N GLY A 38 0.05 -10.25 -10.56
CA GLY A 38 0.50 -10.31 -9.18
C GLY A 38 1.69 -11.26 -8.98
N PHE A 39 1.63 -12.47 -9.56
CA PHE A 39 2.74 -13.41 -9.55
C PHE A 39 4.02 -12.80 -10.12
N TRP A 40 3.97 -12.25 -11.33
CA TRP A 40 5.14 -11.66 -11.98
C TRP A 40 5.68 -10.43 -11.25
N ARG A 41 4.79 -9.61 -10.68
CA ARG A 41 5.19 -8.50 -9.80
C ARG A 41 6.10 -8.99 -8.66
N LEU A 42 5.75 -10.11 -8.01
CA LEU A 42 6.50 -10.65 -6.89
C LEU A 42 7.74 -11.43 -7.37
N ALA A 43 7.58 -12.31 -8.34
CA ALA A 43 8.64 -13.19 -8.82
C ALA A 43 9.80 -12.42 -9.47
N LEU A 44 9.50 -11.48 -10.38
CA LEU A 44 10.53 -10.66 -11.03
C LEU A 44 11.26 -9.71 -10.07
N ALA A 45 10.62 -9.33 -8.96
CA ALA A 45 11.27 -8.51 -7.94
C ALA A 45 12.33 -9.26 -7.13
N LEU A 46 12.20 -10.60 -6.96
CA LEU A 46 13.07 -11.39 -6.08
C LEU A 46 14.57 -11.24 -6.39
N PRO A 47 15.06 -11.39 -7.64
CA PRO A 47 16.49 -11.25 -7.91
C PRO A 47 17.02 -9.88 -7.53
N PHE A 48 16.25 -8.81 -7.81
CA PHE A 48 16.64 -7.44 -7.46
C PHE A 48 16.64 -7.22 -5.94
N LEU A 49 15.65 -7.74 -5.23
CA LEU A 49 15.58 -7.66 -3.76
C LEU A 49 16.73 -8.44 -3.11
N LEU A 50 17.13 -9.60 -3.65
CA LEU A 50 18.25 -10.39 -3.15
C LEU A 50 19.58 -9.64 -3.33
N VAL A 51 19.79 -9.03 -4.50
CA VAL A 51 20.99 -8.21 -4.78
C VAL A 51 21.02 -7.00 -3.84
N LEU A 52 19.89 -6.28 -3.73
CA LEU A 52 19.76 -5.12 -2.85
C LEU A 52 19.99 -5.49 -1.39
N ALA A 53 19.46 -6.61 -0.93
CA ALA A 53 19.62 -7.09 0.44
C ALA A 53 21.11 -7.36 0.77
N ARG A 54 21.85 -7.99 -0.16
CA ARG A 54 23.29 -8.18 -0.01
C ARG A 54 24.04 -6.86 0.01
N ALA A 55 23.74 -5.95 -0.92
CA ALA A 55 24.38 -4.65 -1.02
C ALA A 55 24.16 -3.77 0.22
N MET A 56 23.00 -3.90 0.87
CA MET A 56 22.66 -3.16 2.09
C MET A 56 23.07 -3.87 3.39
N GLY A 57 23.77 -4.99 3.32
CA GLY A 57 24.16 -5.76 4.51
C GLY A 57 22.98 -6.40 5.25
N GLN A 58 21.88 -6.66 4.54
CA GLN A 58 20.67 -7.33 5.05
C GLN A 58 20.44 -8.66 4.30
N PRO A 59 21.39 -9.61 4.34
CA PRO A 59 21.22 -10.83 3.57
C PRO A 59 19.95 -11.58 3.99
N ALA A 60 19.30 -12.19 3.01
CA ALA A 60 18.18 -13.05 3.28
C ALA A 60 18.63 -14.21 4.18
N HIS A 61 18.00 -14.35 5.33
CA HIS A 61 18.20 -15.45 6.25
C HIS A 61 16.84 -16.00 6.67
N TRP A 62 16.83 -17.26 7.08
CA TRP A 62 15.61 -17.89 7.56
C TRP A 62 15.38 -17.46 9.01
N PRO A 63 14.34 -16.67 9.32
CA PRO A 63 14.05 -16.29 10.69
C PRO A 63 13.45 -17.47 11.46
N GLY A 64 13.33 -17.31 12.78
CA GLY A 64 12.69 -18.34 13.62
C GLY A 64 11.27 -18.70 13.18
N ARG A 65 10.80 -19.89 13.51
CA ARG A 65 9.50 -20.45 13.04
C ARG A 65 8.32 -19.51 13.25
N ALA A 66 8.25 -18.81 14.38
CA ALA A 66 7.18 -17.86 14.67
C ALA A 66 7.14 -16.68 13.65
N SER A 67 8.31 -16.12 13.34
CA SER A 67 8.41 -15.04 12.35
C SER A 67 8.07 -15.51 10.95
N VAL A 68 8.52 -16.72 10.57
CA VAL A 68 8.17 -17.34 9.28
C VAL A 68 6.66 -17.49 9.15
N LEU A 69 5.98 -17.96 10.20
CA LEU A 69 4.52 -18.11 10.18
C LEU A 69 3.82 -16.76 9.99
N VAL A 70 4.25 -15.72 10.70
CA VAL A 70 3.66 -14.37 10.53
C VAL A 70 3.92 -13.83 9.13
N ILE A 71 5.12 -14.05 8.56
CA ILE A 71 5.44 -13.65 7.18
C ILE A 71 4.61 -14.46 6.17
N ALA A 72 4.39 -15.75 6.40
CA ALA A 72 3.54 -16.57 5.54
C ALA A 72 2.07 -16.11 5.57
N VAL A 73 1.55 -15.74 6.75
CA VAL A 73 0.23 -15.11 6.89
C VAL A 73 0.18 -13.76 6.17
N ALA A 74 1.22 -12.93 6.32
CA ALA A 74 1.33 -11.67 5.57
C ALA A 74 1.32 -11.92 4.06
N ALA A 75 2.09 -12.90 3.58
CA ALA A 75 2.15 -13.27 2.17
C ALA A 75 0.80 -13.78 1.63
N PHE A 76 0.07 -14.55 2.43
CA PHE A 76 -1.29 -14.98 2.09
C PHE A 76 -2.23 -13.78 1.92
N PHE A 77 -2.25 -12.87 2.90
CA PHE A 77 -3.05 -11.65 2.81
C PHE A 77 -2.67 -10.81 1.58
N PHE A 78 -1.37 -10.68 1.29
CA PHE A 78 -0.90 -9.90 0.15
C PHE A 78 -1.22 -10.57 -1.20
N ALA A 79 -1.07 -11.88 -1.31
CA ALA A 79 -1.45 -12.62 -2.51
C ALA A 79 -2.97 -12.55 -2.76
N ALA A 80 -3.77 -12.74 -1.72
CA ALA A 80 -5.22 -12.65 -1.80
C ALA A 80 -5.71 -11.21 -2.13
N ASP A 81 -5.06 -10.18 -1.56
CA ASP A 81 -5.26 -8.78 -1.92
C ASP A 81 -4.98 -8.56 -3.42
N LEU A 82 -3.80 -8.94 -3.89
CA LEU A 82 -3.42 -8.75 -5.30
C LEU A 82 -4.40 -9.44 -6.25
N ALA A 83 -4.81 -10.68 -5.97
CA ALA A 83 -5.77 -11.40 -6.78
C ALA A 83 -7.14 -10.70 -6.79
N ALA A 84 -7.66 -10.34 -5.61
CA ALA A 84 -8.96 -9.67 -5.47
C ALA A 84 -8.94 -8.27 -6.10
N TRP A 85 -7.86 -7.50 -5.90
CA TRP A 85 -7.76 -6.13 -6.38
C TRP A 85 -7.61 -6.07 -7.91
N HIS A 86 -6.70 -6.88 -8.47
CA HIS A 86 -6.52 -6.94 -9.92
C HIS A 86 -7.81 -7.43 -10.61
N ALA A 87 -8.50 -8.42 -10.06
CA ALA A 87 -9.81 -8.84 -10.57
C ALA A 87 -10.86 -7.72 -10.43
N GLY A 88 -10.89 -7.04 -9.30
CA GLY A 88 -11.83 -5.97 -9.00
C GLY A 88 -11.72 -4.79 -9.96
N ILE A 89 -10.51 -4.32 -10.28
CA ILE A 89 -10.30 -3.18 -11.20
C ILE A 89 -10.76 -3.45 -12.64
N HIS A 90 -10.89 -4.70 -13.06
CA HIS A 90 -11.48 -5.05 -14.35
C HIS A 90 -13.02 -5.09 -14.33
N LEU A 91 -13.63 -5.18 -13.14
CA LEU A 91 -15.08 -5.32 -12.94
C LEU A 91 -15.76 -4.04 -12.44
N THR A 92 -14.99 -3.00 -12.10
CA THR A 92 -15.54 -1.71 -11.66
C THR A 92 -14.81 -0.53 -12.29
N LYS A 93 -15.29 0.69 -12.04
CA LYS A 93 -14.59 1.92 -12.41
C LYS A 93 -13.34 2.09 -11.56
N LEU A 94 -12.31 2.69 -12.12
CA LEU A 94 -11.06 2.94 -11.40
C LEU A 94 -11.27 3.80 -10.15
N GLY A 95 -12.17 4.78 -10.23
CA GLY A 95 -12.57 5.60 -9.08
C GLY A 95 -13.15 4.77 -7.95
N ASN A 96 -14.07 3.82 -8.25
CA ASN A 96 -14.62 2.90 -7.27
C ASN A 96 -13.53 2.00 -6.66
N ALA A 97 -12.69 1.39 -7.52
CA ALA A 97 -11.60 0.52 -7.07
C ALA A 97 -10.69 1.25 -6.07
N THR A 98 -10.33 2.50 -6.38
CA THR A 98 -9.50 3.32 -5.49
C THR A 98 -10.25 3.69 -4.20
N LEU A 99 -11.54 4.05 -4.28
CA LEU A 99 -12.35 4.38 -3.11
C LEU A 99 -12.41 3.22 -2.12
N PHE A 100 -12.82 2.05 -2.60
CA PHE A 100 -12.99 0.88 -1.74
C PHE A 100 -11.63 0.31 -1.28
N GLY A 101 -10.60 0.34 -2.13
CA GLY A 101 -9.25 -0.06 -1.77
C GLY A 101 -8.63 0.80 -0.65
N ASN A 102 -9.00 2.08 -0.57
CA ASN A 102 -8.54 3.00 0.48
C ASN A 102 -8.99 2.61 1.90
N ILE A 103 -9.94 1.66 2.06
CA ILE A 103 -10.28 1.12 3.38
C ILE A 103 -9.05 0.57 4.11
N ALA A 104 -8.04 0.08 3.38
CA ALA A 104 -6.77 -0.36 3.95
C ALA A 104 -6.10 0.72 4.80
N SER A 105 -6.09 1.95 4.30
CA SER A 105 -5.47 3.11 4.96
C SER A 105 -6.14 3.42 6.29
N PHE A 106 -7.47 3.45 6.30
CA PHE A 106 -8.25 3.70 7.51
C PHE A 106 -8.20 2.53 8.49
N ALA A 107 -8.25 1.29 7.98
CA ALA A 107 -8.15 0.09 8.82
C ALA A 107 -6.77 0.00 9.50
N PHE A 108 -5.68 0.32 8.77
CA PHE A 108 -4.34 0.33 9.35
C PHE A 108 -4.13 1.50 10.33
N ALA A 109 -4.69 2.69 10.05
CA ALA A 109 -4.69 3.81 11.00
C ALA A 109 -5.46 3.46 12.29
N ALA A 110 -6.64 2.83 12.16
CA ALA A 110 -7.43 2.37 13.28
C ALA A 110 -6.70 1.29 14.12
N TRP A 111 -6.00 0.37 13.44
CA TRP A 111 -5.11 -0.59 14.11
C TRP A 111 -4.06 0.11 14.98
N GLY A 112 -3.44 1.17 14.47
CA GLY A 112 -2.45 1.96 15.21
C GLY A 112 -3.04 2.59 16.49
N LEU A 113 -4.25 3.13 16.41
CA LEU A 113 -4.96 3.68 17.57
C LEU A 113 -5.34 2.59 18.59
N TRP A 114 -5.83 1.45 18.09
CA TRP A 114 -6.16 0.30 18.93
C TRP A 114 -4.91 -0.25 19.66
N LEU A 115 -3.79 -0.38 18.94
CA LEU A 115 -2.52 -0.82 19.53
C LEU A 115 -2.02 0.15 20.63
N ALA A 116 -2.19 1.46 20.40
CA ALA A 116 -1.87 2.49 21.35
C ALA A 116 -2.86 2.55 22.54
N ARG A 117 -3.95 1.78 22.53
CA ARG A 117 -5.02 1.74 23.53
C ARG A 117 -5.55 3.13 23.90
N ARG A 118 -5.67 4.01 22.92
CA ARG A 118 -6.14 5.39 23.13
C ARG A 118 -7.06 5.82 21.98
N LEU A 119 -7.97 6.72 22.33
CA LEU A 119 -8.76 7.43 21.31
C LEU A 119 -7.87 8.44 20.56
N PRO A 120 -8.21 8.75 19.30
CA PRO A 120 -7.49 9.79 18.56
C PRO A 120 -7.60 11.13 19.30
N THR A 121 -6.51 11.88 19.35
CA THR A 121 -6.55 13.26 19.80
C THR A 121 -7.41 14.09 18.84
N ARG A 122 -7.86 15.29 19.28
CA ARG A 122 -8.66 16.17 18.42
C ARG A 122 -7.98 16.43 17.06
N LEU A 123 -6.65 16.60 17.07
CA LEU A 123 -5.88 16.84 15.85
C LEU A 123 -5.79 15.60 14.97
N GLN A 124 -5.60 14.40 15.55
CA GLN A 124 -5.62 13.13 14.82
C GLN A 124 -7.01 12.85 14.24
N ALA A 125 -8.07 13.10 15.00
CA ALA A 125 -9.44 12.97 14.52
C ALA A 125 -9.74 13.93 13.37
N ALA A 126 -9.35 15.21 13.50
CA ALA A 126 -9.48 16.19 12.44
C ALA A 126 -8.70 15.79 11.17
N ALA A 127 -7.48 15.28 11.31
CA ALA A 127 -6.70 14.79 10.18
C ALA A 127 -7.35 13.58 9.51
N LEU A 128 -7.88 12.61 10.27
CA LEU A 128 -8.60 11.45 9.71
C LEU A 128 -9.87 11.87 8.96
N LEU A 129 -10.66 12.80 9.53
CA LEU A 129 -11.85 13.33 8.87
C LEU A 129 -11.50 14.12 7.61
N LEU A 130 -10.45 14.94 7.66
CA LEU A 130 -10.00 15.72 6.52
C LEU A 130 -9.45 14.82 5.39
N ALA A 131 -8.76 13.74 5.75
CA ALA A 131 -8.27 12.75 4.81
C ALA A 131 -9.43 11.95 4.17
N LEU A 132 -10.44 11.58 4.96
CA LEU A 132 -11.65 10.93 4.46
C LEU A 132 -12.41 11.86 3.49
N PHE A 133 -12.61 13.11 3.86
CA PHE A 133 -13.24 14.13 3.02
C PHE A 133 -12.43 14.34 1.72
N GLY A 134 -11.11 14.50 1.82
CA GLY A 134 -10.23 14.65 0.66
C GLY A 134 -10.28 13.46 -0.29
N SER A 135 -10.30 12.23 0.25
CA SER A 135 -10.47 11.01 -0.55
C SER A 135 -11.82 10.96 -1.25
N ALA A 136 -12.90 11.36 -0.56
CA ALA A 136 -14.24 11.43 -1.15
C ALA A 136 -14.32 12.46 -2.28
N LEU A 137 -13.67 13.63 -2.14
CA LEU A 137 -13.61 14.65 -3.19
C LEU A 137 -12.86 14.15 -4.43
N LEU A 138 -11.69 13.52 -4.27
CA LEU A 138 -10.91 12.94 -5.38
C LEU A 138 -11.71 11.92 -6.20
N MET A 139 -12.71 11.31 -5.60
CA MET A 139 -13.50 10.25 -6.23
C MET A 139 -14.88 10.70 -6.68
N ALA A 140 -15.34 11.89 -6.25
CA ALA A 140 -16.69 12.38 -6.52
C ALA A 140 -17.00 12.47 -8.02
N GLY A 141 -15.98 12.74 -8.87
CA GLY A 141 -16.13 12.80 -10.32
C GLY A 141 -15.99 11.46 -11.05
N SER A 142 -15.39 10.45 -10.42
CA SER A 142 -15.03 9.17 -11.08
C SER A 142 -15.77 7.94 -10.51
N ALA A 143 -16.28 8.02 -9.28
CA ALA A 143 -17.03 6.95 -8.66
C ALA A 143 -18.48 6.89 -9.16
N GLU A 144 -18.98 5.68 -9.39
CA GLU A 144 -20.36 5.42 -9.74
C GLU A 144 -20.86 4.20 -8.98
N LEU A 145 -21.77 4.43 -8.03
CA LEU A 145 -22.40 3.36 -7.27
C LEU A 145 -23.59 2.79 -8.06
N SER A 146 -23.43 1.60 -8.61
CA SER A 146 -24.49 0.91 -9.34
C SER A 146 -24.40 -0.61 -9.15
N ALA A 147 -25.53 -1.32 -9.33
CA ALA A 147 -25.56 -2.78 -9.28
C ALA A 147 -24.62 -3.44 -10.30
N ARG A 148 -24.33 -2.76 -11.41
CA ARG A 148 -23.40 -3.22 -12.45
C ARG A 148 -21.99 -3.41 -11.91
N TYR A 149 -21.53 -2.53 -11.02
CA TYR A 149 -20.16 -2.51 -10.51
C TYR A 149 -20.01 -3.19 -9.16
N LEU A 150 -21.12 -3.62 -8.53
CA LEU A 150 -21.14 -4.15 -7.16
C LEU A 150 -20.13 -5.27 -6.91
N ARG A 151 -19.96 -6.19 -7.87
CA ARG A 151 -18.97 -7.29 -7.71
C ARG A 151 -17.54 -6.77 -7.66
N GLY A 152 -17.19 -5.85 -8.54
CA GLY A 152 -15.87 -5.21 -8.56
C GLY A 152 -15.62 -4.37 -7.30
N ASP A 153 -16.63 -3.63 -6.85
CA ASP A 153 -16.59 -2.81 -5.64
C ASP A 153 -16.35 -3.68 -4.39
N LEU A 154 -17.06 -4.82 -4.27
CA LEU A 154 -16.85 -5.77 -3.17
C LEU A 154 -15.47 -6.43 -3.21
N LEU A 155 -14.95 -6.75 -4.41
CA LEU A 155 -13.61 -7.32 -4.54
C LEU A 155 -12.53 -6.30 -4.15
N THR A 156 -12.67 -5.04 -4.54
CA THR A 156 -11.70 -4.00 -4.18
C THR A 156 -11.79 -3.61 -2.70
N LEU A 157 -12.98 -3.67 -2.10
CA LEU A 157 -13.17 -3.51 -0.65
C LEU A 157 -12.48 -4.66 0.11
N LEU A 158 -12.71 -5.91 -0.32
CA LEU A 158 -12.06 -7.09 0.25
C LEU A 158 -10.54 -6.98 0.12
N ALA A 159 -10.04 -6.59 -1.04
CA ALA A 159 -8.63 -6.34 -1.27
C ALA A 159 -8.04 -5.33 -0.28
N GLY A 160 -8.71 -4.20 -0.07
CA GLY A 160 -8.28 -3.21 0.91
C GLY A 160 -8.20 -3.77 2.34
N LEU A 161 -9.17 -4.59 2.76
CA LEU A 161 -9.13 -5.25 4.07
C LEU A 161 -7.99 -6.28 4.17
N LEU A 162 -7.76 -7.06 3.11
CA LEU A 162 -6.64 -8.01 3.04
C LEU A 162 -5.30 -7.28 3.07
N TYR A 163 -5.18 -6.16 2.35
CA TYR A 163 -3.96 -5.34 2.38
C TYR A 163 -3.70 -4.76 3.78
N ALA A 164 -4.74 -4.32 4.50
CA ALA A 164 -4.60 -3.93 5.91
C ALA A 164 -4.07 -5.09 6.77
N GLY A 165 -4.57 -6.30 6.57
CA GLY A 165 -4.07 -7.52 7.22
C GLY A 165 -2.59 -7.77 6.94
N TYR A 166 -2.16 -7.60 5.69
CA TYR A 166 -0.75 -7.65 5.29
C TYR A 166 0.09 -6.61 6.04
N LEU A 167 -0.33 -5.35 6.05
CA LEU A 167 0.39 -4.27 6.73
C LEU A 167 0.54 -4.53 8.22
N ILE A 168 -0.52 -5.00 8.89
CA ILE A 168 -0.52 -5.35 10.31
C ILE A 168 0.45 -6.50 10.59
N ALA A 169 0.45 -7.54 9.76
CA ALA A 169 1.33 -8.68 9.94
C ALA A 169 2.81 -8.30 9.70
N VAL A 170 3.08 -7.49 8.68
CA VAL A 170 4.43 -6.98 8.40
C VAL A 170 4.90 -6.05 9.51
N GLU A 171 4.08 -5.13 9.99
CA GLU A 171 4.43 -4.22 11.09
C GLU A 171 4.89 -4.98 12.33
N ARG A 172 4.22 -6.08 12.69
CA ARG A 172 4.60 -6.92 13.84
C ARG A 172 6.01 -7.50 13.72
N VAL A 173 6.38 -8.03 12.55
CA VAL A 173 7.72 -8.62 12.35
C VAL A 173 8.79 -7.56 12.10
N ARG A 174 8.42 -6.39 11.62
CA ARG A 174 9.32 -5.26 11.43
C ARG A 174 9.89 -4.69 12.74
N GLY A 175 9.26 -4.98 13.85
CA GLY A 175 9.81 -4.68 15.20
C GLY A 175 11.09 -5.45 15.51
N THR A 176 11.33 -6.61 14.88
CA THR A 176 12.46 -7.50 15.17
C THR A 176 13.29 -7.87 13.93
N LEU A 177 12.72 -7.80 12.73
CA LEU A 177 13.39 -8.18 11.49
C LEU A 177 13.67 -6.98 10.59
N GLN A 178 14.74 -7.09 9.82
CA GLN A 178 15.10 -6.10 8.80
C GLN A 178 14.12 -6.10 7.62
N PRO A 179 13.94 -4.97 6.92
CA PRO A 179 12.92 -4.84 5.89
C PRO A 179 13.09 -5.78 4.70
N LEU A 180 14.31 -5.91 4.16
CA LEU A 180 14.52 -6.67 2.93
C LEU A 180 14.30 -8.17 3.10
N PRO A 181 14.80 -8.86 4.16
CA PRO A 181 14.44 -10.25 4.43
C PRO A 181 12.93 -10.49 4.54
N VAL A 182 12.19 -9.60 5.22
CA VAL A 182 10.73 -9.69 5.32
C VAL A 182 10.08 -9.59 3.95
N LEU A 183 10.48 -8.61 3.14
CA LEU A 183 9.92 -8.39 1.81
C LEU A 183 10.25 -9.55 0.85
N ILE A 184 11.49 -10.08 0.89
CA ILE A 184 11.90 -11.23 0.08
C ILE A 184 11.04 -12.45 0.40
N LEU A 185 10.91 -12.81 1.67
CA LEU A 185 10.11 -13.97 2.08
C LEU A 185 8.63 -13.79 1.76
N ALA A 186 8.05 -12.61 2.04
CA ALA A 186 6.67 -12.32 1.70
C ALA A 186 6.43 -12.39 0.17
N SER A 187 7.37 -11.88 -0.64
CA SER A 187 7.28 -11.96 -2.10
C SER A 187 7.41 -13.40 -2.60
N ALA A 188 8.34 -14.18 -2.05
CA ALA A 188 8.52 -15.57 -2.44
C ALA A 188 7.29 -16.44 -2.11
N PHE A 189 6.75 -16.32 -0.89
CA PHE A 189 5.54 -17.05 -0.49
C PHE A 189 4.32 -16.57 -1.28
N GLY A 190 4.18 -15.25 -1.50
CA GLY A 190 3.09 -14.69 -2.28
C GLY A 190 3.12 -15.16 -3.74
N ALA A 191 4.29 -15.18 -4.38
CA ALA A 191 4.46 -15.70 -5.73
C ALA A 191 4.09 -17.20 -5.81
N ALA A 192 4.55 -18.00 -4.82
CA ALA A 192 4.22 -19.42 -4.74
C ALA A 192 2.71 -19.68 -4.57
N LEU A 193 1.95 -18.77 -3.99
CA LEU A 193 0.50 -18.86 -3.86
C LEU A 193 -0.23 -18.39 -5.14
N LEU A 194 0.25 -17.31 -5.78
CA LEU A 194 -0.42 -16.71 -6.93
C LEU A 194 -0.28 -17.53 -8.21
N LEU A 195 0.86 -18.17 -8.45
CA LEU A 195 1.06 -18.96 -9.67
C LEU A 195 0.07 -20.10 -9.82
N PRO A 196 -0.08 -21.01 -8.83
CA PRO A 196 -1.07 -22.10 -8.95
C PRO A 196 -2.50 -21.58 -8.98
N PHE A 197 -2.79 -20.45 -8.31
CA PHE A 197 -4.10 -19.83 -8.36
C PHE A 197 -4.41 -19.28 -9.76
N ALA A 198 -3.49 -18.55 -10.40
CA ALA A 198 -3.63 -18.08 -11.78
C ALA A 198 -3.83 -19.24 -12.77
N ALA A 199 -3.05 -20.32 -12.61
CA ALA A 199 -3.19 -21.53 -13.42
C ALA A 199 -4.56 -22.20 -13.24
N ALA A 200 -5.05 -22.30 -12.00
CA ALA A 200 -6.36 -22.88 -11.70
C ALA A 200 -7.52 -22.03 -12.25
N MET A 201 -7.34 -20.72 -12.33
CA MET A 201 -8.31 -19.80 -12.94
C MET A 201 -8.24 -19.74 -14.47
N GLY A 202 -7.29 -20.46 -15.09
CA GLY A 202 -7.11 -20.45 -16.55
C GLY A 202 -6.61 -19.13 -17.10
N GLU A 203 -5.89 -18.35 -16.28
CA GLU A 203 -5.38 -17.05 -16.70
C GLU A 203 -4.22 -17.17 -17.70
N THR A 204 -4.09 -16.19 -18.61
CA THR A 204 -2.87 -16.02 -19.40
C THR A 204 -1.71 -15.69 -18.46
N ILE A 205 -0.71 -16.58 -18.39
CA ILE A 205 0.42 -16.44 -17.46
C ILE A 205 1.62 -15.78 -18.13
N VAL A 206 1.92 -16.16 -19.38
CA VAL A 206 3.11 -15.65 -20.09
C VAL A 206 2.72 -14.41 -20.88
N PRO A 207 3.35 -13.26 -20.64
CA PRO A 207 3.05 -12.03 -21.37
C PRO A 207 3.66 -12.05 -22.78
N SER A 208 3.08 -11.29 -23.70
CA SER A 208 3.73 -10.96 -24.98
C SER A 208 4.71 -9.79 -24.84
N ASP A 209 4.42 -8.83 -23.94
CA ASP A 209 5.31 -7.73 -23.57
C ASP A 209 5.65 -7.77 -22.08
N TRP A 210 6.93 -7.93 -21.78
CA TRP A 210 7.45 -7.97 -20.41
C TRP A 210 7.63 -6.59 -19.77
N THR A 211 7.59 -5.53 -20.57
CA THR A 211 7.91 -4.17 -20.09
C THR A 211 6.99 -3.71 -18.95
N PRO A 212 5.65 -3.83 -19.03
CA PRO A 212 4.78 -3.42 -17.94
C PRO A 212 5.02 -4.20 -16.64
N LEU A 213 5.30 -5.51 -16.75
CA LEU A 213 5.54 -6.37 -15.59
C LEU A 213 6.90 -6.12 -14.94
N LEU A 214 7.94 -5.82 -15.72
CA LEU A 214 9.24 -5.40 -15.20
C LEU A 214 9.13 -4.05 -14.47
N LEU A 215 8.44 -3.09 -15.06
CA LEU A 215 8.19 -1.79 -14.41
C LEU A 215 7.35 -1.94 -13.14
N LEU A 216 6.35 -2.83 -13.15
CA LEU A 216 5.54 -3.16 -11.99
C LEU A 216 6.40 -3.79 -10.87
N ALA A 217 7.25 -4.74 -11.21
CA ALA A 217 8.15 -5.39 -10.25
C ALA A 217 9.18 -4.41 -9.66
N LEU A 218 9.84 -3.61 -10.48
CA LEU A 218 10.86 -2.68 -10.03
C LEU A 218 10.25 -1.47 -9.31
N GLY A 219 9.27 -0.81 -9.94
CA GLY A 219 8.65 0.39 -9.39
C GLY A 219 7.79 0.08 -8.17
N SER A 220 6.79 -0.81 -8.33
CA SER A 220 5.81 -1.04 -7.27
C SER A 220 6.32 -2.01 -6.20
N GLN A 221 7.02 -3.12 -6.55
CA GLN A 221 7.44 -4.09 -5.54
C GLN A 221 8.80 -3.75 -4.92
N VAL A 222 9.85 -3.50 -5.72
CA VAL A 222 11.17 -3.23 -5.15
C VAL A 222 11.20 -1.86 -4.48
N VAL A 223 10.86 -0.79 -5.20
CA VAL A 223 10.89 0.58 -4.66
C VAL A 223 9.69 0.82 -3.76
N GLY A 224 8.47 0.64 -4.25
CA GLY A 224 7.24 0.98 -3.54
C GLY A 224 7.09 0.20 -2.23
N GLN A 225 7.00 -1.13 -2.32
CA GLN A 225 6.88 -1.99 -1.14
C GLN A 225 8.15 -1.99 -0.30
N GLY A 226 9.33 -1.89 -0.91
CA GLY A 226 10.59 -1.79 -0.17
C GLY A 226 10.62 -0.58 0.76
N CYS A 227 10.28 0.61 0.26
CA CYS A 227 10.17 1.83 1.06
C CYS A 227 9.06 1.74 2.13
N LEU A 228 7.91 1.15 1.77
CA LEU A 228 6.80 0.97 2.71
C LEU A 228 7.18 0.02 3.85
N VAL A 229 7.71 -1.16 3.54
CA VAL A 229 8.13 -2.16 4.54
C VAL A 229 9.27 -1.60 5.42
N TYR A 230 10.20 -0.82 4.86
CA TYR A 230 11.18 -0.09 5.64
C TYR A 230 10.51 0.86 6.65
N SER A 231 9.52 1.62 6.20
CA SER A 231 8.85 2.64 7.01
C SER A 231 7.96 2.04 8.12
N LEU A 232 7.35 0.86 7.90
CA LEU A 232 6.53 0.17 8.90
C LEU A 232 7.27 -0.14 10.22
N GLY A 233 8.61 -0.23 10.21
CA GLY A 233 9.41 -0.40 11.43
C GLY A 233 9.82 0.91 12.10
N GLN A 234 9.47 2.08 11.56
CA GLN A 234 10.00 3.38 12.02
C GLN A 234 8.94 4.48 12.11
N VAL A 235 7.79 4.28 11.47
CA VAL A 235 6.71 5.27 11.39
C VAL A 235 5.45 4.67 12.03
N PRO A 236 4.75 5.41 12.92
CA PRO A 236 3.52 4.93 13.52
C PRO A 236 2.46 4.53 12.50
N PRO A 237 1.67 3.45 12.75
CA PRO A 237 0.66 2.96 11.80
C PRO A 237 -0.36 4.02 11.37
N LEU A 238 -0.73 4.94 12.26
CA LEU A 238 -1.62 6.07 11.95
C LEU A 238 -1.04 6.96 10.84
N VAL A 239 0.26 7.28 10.92
CA VAL A 239 0.93 8.13 9.92
C VAL A 239 1.10 7.37 8.60
N VAL A 240 1.44 6.08 8.65
CA VAL A 240 1.53 5.23 7.46
C VAL A 240 0.17 5.12 6.78
N GLY A 241 -0.90 4.84 7.53
CA GLY A 241 -2.25 4.76 6.99
C GLY A 241 -2.68 6.04 6.28
N LEU A 242 -2.44 7.21 6.90
CA LEU A 242 -2.73 8.50 6.26
C LEU A 242 -1.83 8.77 5.04
N ALA A 243 -0.57 8.36 5.08
CA ALA A 243 0.34 8.51 3.96
C ALA A 243 -0.10 7.69 2.73
N LEU A 244 -0.67 6.50 2.94
CA LEU A 244 -1.23 5.68 1.84
C LEU A 244 -2.32 6.42 1.06
N LEU A 245 -3.08 7.33 1.68
CA LEU A 245 -4.11 8.13 1.02
C LEU A 245 -3.57 9.16 0.01
N THR A 246 -2.25 9.35 -0.07
CA THR A 246 -1.65 10.16 -1.13
C THR A 246 -1.65 9.43 -2.48
N GLN A 247 -1.76 8.11 -2.50
CA GLN A 247 -1.76 7.32 -3.75
C GLN A 247 -2.89 7.73 -4.72
N PRO A 248 -4.15 7.94 -4.30
CA PRO A 248 -5.19 8.42 -5.19
C PRO A 248 -4.86 9.75 -5.88
N ALA A 249 -4.25 10.70 -5.15
CA ALA A 249 -3.87 11.99 -5.72
C ALA A 249 -2.77 11.83 -6.79
N VAL A 250 -1.78 10.96 -6.54
CA VAL A 250 -0.74 10.64 -7.52
C VAL A 250 -1.34 9.90 -8.71
N SER A 251 -2.25 8.94 -8.49
CA SER A 251 -2.94 8.21 -9.56
C SER A 251 -3.79 9.14 -10.44
N ALA A 252 -4.46 10.14 -9.86
CA ALA A 252 -5.19 11.15 -10.61
C ALA A 252 -4.24 11.99 -11.50
N ALA A 253 -3.08 12.38 -10.97
CA ALA A 253 -2.06 13.08 -11.75
C ALA A 253 -1.51 12.21 -12.90
N ILE A 254 -1.34 10.90 -12.68
CA ILE A 254 -0.96 9.95 -13.73
C ILE A 254 -2.05 9.88 -14.81
N GLY A 255 -3.34 9.80 -14.42
CA GLY A 255 -4.48 9.82 -15.33
C GLY A 255 -4.49 11.07 -16.22
N TRP A 256 -4.26 12.22 -15.60
CA TRP A 256 -4.16 13.50 -16.32
C TRP A 256 -3.00 13.50 -17.35
N ILE A 257 -1.81 13.11 -16.93
CA ILE A 257 -0.60 13.16 -17.79
C ILE A 257 -0.62 12.08 -18.88
N ALA A 258 -1.00 10.83 -18.53
CA ALA A 258 -0.90 9.69 -19.42
C ALA A 258 -2.13 9.51 -20.33
N TYR A 259 -3.30 9.95 -19.88
CA TYR A 259 -4.58 9.72 -20.58
C TYR A 259 -5.32 11.02 -20.94
N GLY A 260 -4.77 12.19 -20.58
CA GLY A 260 -5.43 13.47 -20.81
C GLY A 260 -6.71 13.67 -20.01
N GLU A 261 -6.88 12.94 -18.91
CA GLU A 261 -8.04 13.08 -18.04
C GLU A 261 -8.06 14.49 -17.43
N VAL A 262 -9.24 15.12 -17.38
CA VAL A 262 -9.35 16.49 -16.86
C VAL A 262 -9.38 16.45 -15.34
N MET A 263 -8.37 17.04 -14.69
CA MET A 263 -8.42 17.29 -13.24
C MET A 263 -9.38 18.42 -12.94
N THR A 264 -10.38 18.14 -12.13
CA THR A 264 -11.39 19.11 -11.69
C THR A 264 -10.90 19.89 -10.47
N SER A 265 -11.59 20.99 -10.13
CA SER A 265 -11.34 21.71 -8.88
C SER A 265 -11.52 20.84 -7.63
N LEU A 266 -12.41 19.83 -7.70
CA LEU A 266 -12.62 18.87 -6.61
C LEU A 266 -11.39 17.96 -6.41
N ASP A 267 -10.71 17.57 -7.48
CA ASP A 267 -9.48 16.77 -7.41
C ASP A 267 -8.35 17.53 -6.71
N PHE A 268 -8.18 18.81 -7.06
CA PHE A 268 -7.19 19.66 -6.40
C PHE A 268 -7.53 19.91 -4.92
N LEU A 269 -8.81 20.16 -4.59
CA LEU A 269 -9.24 20.33 -3.20
C LEU A 269 -9.06 19.03 -2.39
N GLY A 270 -9.38 17.89 -2.98
CA GLY A 270 -9.20 16.59 -2.37
C GLY A 270 -7.72 16.27 -2.08
N ALA A 271 -6.85 16.49 -3.06
CA ALA A 271 -5.41 16.33 -2.90
C ALA A 271 -4.84 17.27 -1.83
N ALA A 272 -5.26 18.55 -1.82
CA ALA A 272 -4.86 19.52 -0.81
C ALA A 272 -5.33 19.11 0.59
N ALA A 273 -6.57 18.62 0.74
CA ALA A 273 -7.10 18.17 2.02
C ALA A 273 -6.28 16.99 2.59
N ILE A 274 -5.91 16.01 1.74
CA ILE A 274 -5.06 14.88 2.14
C ILE A 274 -3.66 15.38 2.55
N ALA A 275 -3.07 16.30 1.78
CA ALA A 275 -1.75 16.86 2.10
C ALA A 275 -1.77 17.59 3.45
N VAL A 276 -2.80 18.40 3.72
CA VAL A 276 -2.99 19.09 5.01
C VAL A 276 -3.17 18.07 6.14
N ALA A 277 -4.01 17.05 5.96
CA ALA A 277 -4.21 15.99 6.95
C ALA A 277 -2.88 15.32 7.34
N LEU A 278 -2.04 15.04 6.35
CA LEU A 278 -0.72 14.43 6.55
C LEU A 278 0.24 15.34 7.35
N VAL A 279 0.25 16.64 7.01
CA VAL A 279 1.06 17.65 7.73
C VAL A 279 0.60 17.74 9.18
N LEU A 280 -0.71 17.82 9.43
CA LEU A 280 -1.27 17.93 10.78
C LEU A 280 -0.86 16.75 11.68
N VAL A 281 -0.97 15.51 11.17
CA VAL A 281 -0.56 14.32 11.94
C VAL A 281 0.94 14.31 12.17
N ARG A 282 1.73 14.64 11.14
CA ARG A 282 3.19 14.69 11.27
C ARG A 282 3.66 15.71 12.32
N LEU A 283 3.08 16.89 12.33
CA LEU A 283 3.41 17.94 13.31
C LEU A 283 3.03 17.51 14.73
N HIS A 284 1.89 16.84 14.90
CA HIS A 284 1.44 16.33 16.19
C HIS A 284 2.40 15.28 16.76
N GLU A 285 2.78 14.29 15.95
CA GLU A 285 3.72 13.25 16.35
C GLU A 285 5.16 13.81 16.55
N GLY A 286 5.51 14.89 15.87
CA GLY A 286 6.79 15.61 16.06
C GLY A 286 6.84 16.47 17.32
N GLY A 287 5.70 16.96 17.80
CA GLY A 287 5.60 17.88 18.96
C GLY A 287 5.51 17.24 20.33
N SER A 288 5.24 15.95 20.42
CA SER A 288 5.07 15.20 21.68
C SER A 288 6.42 14.77 22.29
N GLY A 289 7.40 15.67 22.39
CA GLY A 289 8.63 15.44 23.13
C GLY A 289 8.34 15.33 24.65
N PRO A 290 9.19 14.63 25.43
CA PRO A 290 9.00 14.56 26.87
C PRO A 290 8.99 15.99 27.45
N LYS A 291 7.88 16.36 28.08
CA LYS A 291 7.90 17.51 28.97
C LYS A 291 8.98 17.23 30.00
N SER A 292 10.04 18.02 30.02
CA SER A 292 11.00 18.01 31.09
C SER A 292 10.21 18.22 32.39
N VAL A 293 10.16 17.17 33.23
CA VAL A 293 9.75 17.32 34.62
C VAL A 293 10.87 18.14 35.25
N SER A 294 10.67 19.45 35.35
CA SER A 294 11.45 20.30 36.21
C SER A 294 11.13 19.88 37.63
N ALA A 295 12.15 19.38 38.31
CA ALA A 295 12.15 19.10 39.73
C ALA A 295 11.88 20.34 40.58
#